data_17c0b6471ab819e144dd23a6bca6a18e
#
_entry.id   17c0b6471ab819e144dd23a6bca6a18e
#
_cell.length_a   1.000
_cell.length_b   1.000
_cell.length_c   1.000
_cell.angle_alpha   90.00
_cell.angle_beta   90.00
_cell.angle_gamma   90.00
#
_symmetry.space_group_name_H-M   'P 1'
#
loop_
_entity.id
_entity.type
_entity.pdbx_description
1 polymer ?
#
loop_
_entity_poly.entity_id
_entity_poly.type
_entity_poly.pdbx_seq_one_letter_code
_entity_poly.pdbx_strand_id
1 'polypeptide(L)'
;MILHASCIDIDGRGILILGASGSGKSSLAIQLIALGASLVADDKTLVTRVENHVVARCPATIKGLIEARGIGFLRPKLVQETRLHLVIDLNQHETSRLPEQKYHDLFKVKLPLIYPTQMDGFASAVYVLAQSGLTQ
;
A
#
# COMPACT_ATOMS: atom_id res chain seq x y z
N MET A 1 -12.10 5.85 9.77
CA MET A 1 -11.10 5.14 10.62
C MET A 1 -9.69 5.42 10.12
N ILE A 2 -8.79 5.70 11.04
CA ILE A 2 -7.38 5.91 10.69
C ILE A 2 -6.61 4.64 11.02
N LEU A 3 -5.91 4.11 10.02
CA LEU A 3 -5.07 2.94 10.17
C LEU A 3 -3.60 3.34 10.23
N HIS A 4 -2.80 2.59 10.98
CA HIS A 4 -1.35 2.72 10.98
C HIS A 4 -0.80 2.01 9.75
N ALA A 5 -0.86 2.69 8.62
CA ALA A 5 -0.59 2.12 7.32
C ALA A 5 -0.10 3.20 6.37
N SER A 6 0.64 2.79 5.35
CA SER A 6 0.98 3.65 4.22
C SER A 6 0.12 3.25 3.03
N CYS A 7 -0.12 4.16 2.12
CA CYS A 7 -0.95 3.90 0.95
C CYS A 7 -0.37 4.59 -0.27
N ILE A 8 -0.31 3.86 -1.37
CA ILE A 8 0.12 4.39 -2.66
C ILE A 8 -0.94 4.05 -3.72
N ASP A 9 -0.85 4.72 -4.84
CA ASP A 9 -1.75 4.53 -5.97
C ASP A 9 -0.94 4.21 -7.21
N ILE A 10 -1.32 3.15 -7.92
CA ILE A 10 -0.74 2.78 -9.20
C ILE A 10 -1.86 2.77 -10.23
N ASP A 11 -1.88 3.77 -11.10
CA ASP A 11 -2.85 3.88 -12.19
C ASP A 11 -4.31 3.74 -11.70
N GLY A 12 -4.64 4.39 -10.59
CA GLY A 12 -5.99 4.36 -10.03
C GLY A 12 -6.26 3.18 -9.10
N ARG A 13 -5.29 2.31 -8.87
CA ARG A 13 -5.41 1.18 -7.97
C ARG A 13 -4.65 1.45 -6.69
N GLY A 14 -5.37 1.50 -5.58
CA GLY A 14 -4.77 1.76 -4.27
C GLY A 14 -4.20 0.51 -3.64
N ILE A 15 -3.02 0.65 -3.06
CA ILE A 15 -2.35 -0.41 -2.33
C ILE A 15 -2.13 0.06 -0.90
N LEU A 16 -2.70 -0.67 0.05
CA LEU A 16 -2.56 -0.38 1.47
C LEU A 16 -1.45 -1.24 2.04
N ILE A 17 -0.48 -0.61 2.70
CA ILE A 17 0.68 -1.28 3.26
C ILE A 17 0.56 -1.27 4.77
N LEU A 18 0.30 -2.43 5.35
CA LEU A 18 0.18 -2.62 6.80
C LEU A 18 1.50 -3.11 7.38
N GLY A 19 1.73 -2.77 8.62
CA GLY A 19 2.89 -3.25 9.34
C GLY A 19 3.16 -2.41 10.56
N ALA A 20 3.87 -2.98 11.55
CA ALA A 20 4.29 -2.27 12.73
C ALA A 20 5.29 -1.17 12.38
N SER A 21 5.51 -0.23 13.30
CA SER A 21 6.57 0.77 13.15
C SER A 21 7.90 0.05 12.92
N GLY A 22 8.65 0.51 11.92
CA GLY A 22 9.93 -0.09 11.58
C GLY A 22 9.84 -1.35 10.71
N SER A 23 8.64 -1.72 10.25
CA SER A 23 8.47 -2.91 9.41
C SER A 23 8.87 -2.69 7.95
N GLY A 24 9.09 -1.43 7.54
CA GLY A 24 9.48 -1.12 6.17
C GLY A 24 8.35 -0.56 5.30
N LYS A 25 7.26 -0.07 5.89
CA LYS A 25 6.13 0.49 5.13
C LYS A 25 6.57 1.64 4.22
N SER A 26 7.27 2.62 4.79
CA SER A 26 7.73 3.78 4.02
C SER A 26 8.76 3.38 2.98
N SER A 27 9.63 2.44 3.30
CA SER A 27 10.64 1.95 2.35
C SER A 27 9.98 1.31 1.13
N LEU A 28 8.99 0.44 1.34
CA LEU A 28 8.27 -0.18 0.23
C LEU A 28 7.52 0.88 -0.58
N ALA A 29 6.86 1.82 0.11
CA ALA A 29 6.16 2.90 -0.58
C ALA A 29 7.10 3.70 -1.48
N ILE A 30 8.29 4.05 -0.98
CA ILE A 30 9.29 4.78 -1.76
C ILE A 30 9.72 3.98 -2.99
N GLN A 31 9.95 2.68 -2.83
CA GLN A 31 10.32 1.82 -3.96
C GLN A 31 9.24 1.84 -5.05
N LEU A 32 7.97 1.75 -4.64
CA LEU A 32 6.85 1.79 -5.58
C LEU A 32 6.70 3.16 -6.23
N ILE A 33 6.92 4.23 -5.48
CA ILE A 33 6.89 5.59 -6.01
C ILE A 33 8.00 5.78 -7.04
N ALA A 34 9.19 5.24 -6.78
CA ALA A 34 10.30 5.29 -7.73
C ALA A 34 9.97 4.59 -9.05
N LEU A 35 9.06 3.61 -9.02
CA LEU A 35 8.60 2.92 -10.23
C LEU A 35 7.45 3.64 -10.93
N GLY A 36 6.86 4.65 -10.32
CA GLY A 36 5.80 5.43 -10.94
C GLY A 36 4.52 5.59 -10.13
N ALA A 37 4.45 5.02 -8.93
CA ALA A 37 3.28 5.19 -8.08
C ALA A 37 3.19 6.61 -7.54
N SER A 38 1.99 7.00 -7.11
CA SER A 38 1.75 8.24 -6.39
C SER A 38 1.52 7.94 -4.92
N LEU A 39 1.90 8.88 -4.06
CA LEU A 39 1.64 8.75 -2.62
C LEU A 39 0.21 9.17 -2.30
N VAL A 40 -0.47 8.37 -1.50
CA VAL A 40 -1.75 8.75 -0.90
C VAL A 40 -1.52 9.20 0.53
N ALA A 41 -0.87 8.37 1.34
CA ALA A 41 -0.60 8.68 2.74
C ALA A 41 0.56 7.84 3.25
N ASP A 42 1.31 8.38 4.19
CA ASP A 42 2.40 7.65 4.84
C ASP A 42 2.10 7.53 6.33
N ASP A 43 2.31 6.33 6.88
CA ASP A 43 2.21 5.98 8.29
C ASP A 43 0.79 6.05 8.87
N LYS A 44 -0.04 6.98 8.45
CA LYS A 44 -1.45 7.09 8.87
C LYS A 44 -2.31 7.29 7.65
N THR A 45 -3.26 6.40 7.45
CA THR A 45 -4.17 6.43 6.30
C THR A 45 -5.59 6.40 6.79
N LEU A 46 -6.39 7.35 6.33
CA LEU A 46 -7.82 7.39 6.62
C LEU A 46 -8.54 6.50 5.61
N VAL A 47 -9.30 5.53 6.08
CA VAL A 47 -10.06 4.62 5.23
C VAL A 47 -11.54 4.70 5.54
N THR A 48 -12.36 4.68 4.48
CA THR A 48 -13.82 4.70 4.61
C THR A 48 -14.42 3.73 3.61
N ARG A 49 -15.51 3.08 4.00
CA ARG A 49 -16.26 2.25 3.07
C ARG A 49 -17.22 3.13 2.28
N VAL A 50 -17.25 2.96 0.96
CA VAL A 50 -18.18 3.61 0.05
C VAL A 50 -18.83 2.51 -0.77
N GLU A 51 -20.10 2.23 -0.51
CA GLU A 51 -20.81 1.13 -1.16
C GLU A 51 -20.09 -0.20 -0.97
N ASN A 52 -19.57 -0.81 -2.02
CA ASN A 52 -18.92 -2.13 -1.96
C ASN A 52 -17.39 -2.03 -2.04
N HIS A 53 -16.84 -0.85 -1.84
CA HIS A 53 -15.38 -0.69 -1.89
C HIS A 53 -14.89 0.21 -0.75
N VAL A 54 -13.58 0.25 -0.58
CA VAL A 54 -12.93 1.05 0.46
C VAL A 54 -12.07 2.11 -0.21
N VAL A 55 -12.21 3.34 0.27
CA VAL A 55 -11.45 4.49 -0.23
C VAL A 55 -10.44 4.90 0.84
N ALA A 56 -9.21 5.15 0.42
CA ALA A 56 -8.13 5.62 1.29
C ALA A 56 -7.73 7.04 0.93
N ARG A 57 -7.40 7.82 1.96
CA ARG A 57 -6.93 9.19 1.80
C ARG A 57 -5.99 9.57 2.93
N CYS A 58 -5.25 10.63 2.74
CA CYS A 58 -4.39 11.17 3.78
C CYS A 58 -5.23 11.92 4.81
N PRO A 59 -4.99 11.72 6.12
CA PRO A 59 -5.61 12.59 7.14
C PRO A 59 -5.24 14.06 6.90
N ALA A 60 -6.20 14.95 7.18
CA ALA A 60 -6.05 16.36 6.83
C ALA A 60 -4.84 17.06 7.44
N THR A 61 -4.33 16.54 8.57
CA THR A 61 -3.22 17.15 9.30
C THR A 61 -1.85 16.69 8.81
N ILE A 62 -1.79 15.68 7.93
CA ILE A 62 -0.54 15.09 7.44
C ILE A 62 -0.56 15.16 5.93
N LYS A 63 0.36 15.93 5.32
CA LYS A 63 0.27 16.16 3.88
C LYS A 63 1.55 15.85 3.15
N GLY A 64 1.44 14.94 2.20
CA GLY A 64 2.31 14.87 1.05
C GLY A 64 3.78 14.64 1.29
N LEU A 65 4.16 14.22 2.48
CA LEU A 65 5.55 13.95 2.80
C LEU A 65 5.74 12.49 3.15
N ILE A 66 6.87 11.96 2.75
CA ILE A 66 7.30 10.64 3.18
C ILE A 66 8.75 10.73 3.64
N GLU A 67 9.03 10.14 4.80
CA GLU A 67 10.38 10.17 5.35
C GLU A 67 11.23 9.06 4.73
N ALA A 68 12.36 9.46 4.12
CA ALA A 68 13.38 8.53 3.68
C ALA A 68 14.53 8.58 4.69
N ARG A 69 14.71 7.51 5.42
CA ARG A 69 15.67 7.43 6.51
C ARG A 69 17.09 7.69 5.97
N GLY A 70 17.78 8.67 6.58
CA GLY A 70 19.13 9.06 6.16
C GLY A 70 19.16 10.09 5.04
N ILE A 71 18.01 10.43 4.46
CA ILE A 71 17.93 11.41 3.37
C ILE A 71 17.10 12.61 3.79
N GLY A 72 15.92 12.38 4.33
CA GLY A 72 15.03 13.45 4.78
C GLY A 72 13.61 13.23 4.30
N PHE A 73 12.81 14.29 4.31
CA PHE A 73 11.43 14.24 3.85
C PHE A 73 11.36 14.48 2.35
N LEU A 74 10.67 13.59 1.66
CA LEU A 74 10.48 13.66 0.22
C LEU A 74 9.06 14.15 -0.09
N ARG A 75 8.91 14.84 -1.22
CA ARG A 75 7.61 15.31 -1.71
C ARG A 75 7.31 14.63 -3.04
N PRO A 76 6.82 13.40 -3.01
CA PRO A 76 6.53 12.70 -4.26
C PRO A 76 5.23 13.21 -4.90
N LYS A 77 4.95 12.69 -6.08
CA LYS A 77 3.66 12.90 -6.73
C LYS A 77 2.55 12.39 -5.82
N LEU A 78 1.47 13.16 -5.69
CA LEU A 78 0.37 12.88 -4.76
C LEU A 78 -0.93 12.64 -5.50
N VAL A 79 -1.79 11.80 -4.89
CA VAL A 79 -3.21 11.76 -5.21
C VAL A 79 -3.96 11.93 -3.89
N GLN A 80 -5.14 12.57 -3.94
CA GLN A 80 -5.89 12.87 -2.73
C GLN A 80 -6.57 11.64 -2.15
N GLU A 81 -7.04 10.75 -3.01
CA GLU A 81 -7.70 9.53 -2.58
C GLU A 81 -7.56 8.45 -3.63
N THR A 82 -7.76 7.21 -3.22
CA THR A 82 -7.71 6.07 -4.11
C THR A 82 -8.65 4.97 -3.59
N ARG A 83 -9.19 4.19 -4.50
CA ARG A 83 -9.93 2.98 -4.15
C ARG A 83 -8.92 1.87 -3.91
N LEU A 84 -9.05 1.17 -2.78
CA LEU A 84 -8.14 0.09 -2.44
C LEU A 84 -8.42 -1.16 -3.29
N HIS A 85 -7.35 -1.76 -3.81
CA HIS A 85 -7.40 -2.97 -4.62
C HIS A 85 -6.52 -4.09 -4.06
N LEU A 86 -5.55 -3.76 -3.22
CA LEU A 86 -4.60 -4.72 -2.69
C LEU A 86 -4.15 -4.29 -1.30
N VAL A 87 -3.94 -5.27 -0.44
CA VAL A 87 -3.34 -5.06 0.89
C VAL A 87 -2.06 -5.87 0.96
N ILE A 88 -0.99 -5.25 1.44
CA ILE A 88 0.28 -5.91 1.73
C ILE A 88 0.49 -5.85 3.23
N ASP A 89 0.69 -6.98 3.88
CA ASP A 89 0.92 -7.05 5.33
C ASP A 89 2.39 -7.39 5.59
N LEU A 90 3.15 -6.37 6.00
CA LEU A 90 4.58 -6.52 6.26
C LEU A 90 4.90 -7.22 7.58
N ASN A 91 3.88 -7.50 8.40
CA ASN A 91 4.08 -8.26 9.64
C ASN A 91 4.18 -9.76 9.38
N GLN A 92 3.90 -10.21 8.16
CA GLN A 92 3.92 -11.61 7.77
C GLN A 92 5.01 -11.85 6.72
N HIS A 93 5.33 -13.11 6.49
CA HIS A 93 6.26 -13.51 5.44
C HIS A 93 5.64 -14.62 4.61
N GLU A 94 5.75 -14.54 3.30
CA GLU A 94 5.30 -15.59 2.42
C GLU A 94 6.36 -16.67 2.34
N THR A 95 5.96 -17.93 2.54
CA THR A 95 6.86 -19.08 2.48
C THR A 95 6.61 -19.96 1.27
N SER A 96 5.48 -19.80 0.60
CA SER A 96 5.13 -20.58 -0.59
C SER A 96 5.57 -19.86 -1.85
N ARG A 97 6.06 -20.61 -2.83
CA ARG A 97 6.43 -20.05 -4.13
C ARG A 97 5.22 -19.56 -4.91
N LEU A 98 4.13 -20.29 -4.84
CA LEU A 98 2.85 -19.93 -5.48
C LEU A 98 1.76 -20.07 -4.43
N PRO A 99 1.57 -19.04 -3.59
CA PRO A 99 0.63 -19.12 -2.48
C PRO A 99 -0.82 -19.12 -2.94
N GLU A 100 -1.68 -19.70 -2.12
CA GLU A 100 -3.11 -19.58 -2.33
C GLU A 100 -3.54 -18.13 -2.15
N GLN A 101 -4.64 -17.76 -2.80
CA GLN A 101 -5.20 -16.42 -2.70
C GLN A 101 -5.62 -16.14 -1.27
N LYS A 102 -5.17 -15.00 -0.73
CA LYS A 102 -5.53 -14.54 0.60
C LYS A 102 -6.34 -13.25 0.49
N TYR A 103 -7.12 -12.98 1.53
CA TYR A 103 -7.93 -11.77 1.60
C TYR A 103 -7.77 -11.10 2.95
N HIS A 104 -7.84 -9.79 2.94
CA HIS A 104 -7.91 -8.97 4.14
C HIS A 104 -9.30 -8.36 4.20
N ASP A 105 -10.00 -8.57 5.32
CA ASP A 105 -11.33 -8.02 5.51
C ASP A 105 -11.21 -6.61 6.09
N LEU A 106 -11.81 -5.65 5.41
CA LEU A 106 -11.83 -4.26 5.87
C LEU A 106 -13.26 -3.76 5.71
N PHE A 107 -13.94 -3.53 6.81
CA PHE A 107 -15.37 -3.14 6.83
C PHE A 107 -16.24 -4.13 6.04
N LYS A 108 -15.98 -5.41 6.17
CA LYS A 108 -16.69 -6.49 5.45
C LYS A 108 -16.48 -6.47 3.93
N VAL A 109 -15.50 -5.73 3.46
CA VAL A 109 -15.04 -5.78 2.08
C VAL A 109 -13.77 -6.63 2.06
N LYS A 110 -13.74 -7.68 1.23
CA LYS A 110 -12.58 -8.55 1.10
C LYS A 110 -11.65 -8.01 0.03
N LEU A 111 -10.44 -7.67 0.44
CA LEU A 111 -9.42 -7.17 -0.46
C LEU A 111 -8.33 -8.22 -0.64
N PRO A 112 -7.82 -8.42 -1.86
CA PRO A 112 -6.69 -9.32 -2.05
C PRO A 112 -5.54 -8.94 -1.13
N LEU A 113 -4.89 -9.95 -0.55
CA LEU A 113 -3.83 -9.79 0.44
C LEU A 113 -2.61 -10.57 0.01
N ILE A 114 -1.44 -9.94 0.07
CA ILE A 114 -0.17 -10.62 -0.12
C ILE A 114 0.77 -10.29 1.03
N TYR A 115 1.72 -11.20 1.26
CA TYR A 115 2.79 -11.02 2.22
C TYR A 115 4.09 -10.77 1.47
N PRO A 116 5.04 -10.04 2.07
CA PRO A 116 6.33 -9.84 1.44
C PRO A 116 7.09 -11.16 1.31
N THR A 117 7.90 -11.23 0.27
CA THR A 117 8.80 -12.34 0.04
C THR A 117 10.23 -11.87 0.23
N GLN A 118 11.17 -12.82 0.33
CA GLN A 118 12.58 -12.48 0.44
C GLN A 118 13.26 -12.28 -0.91
N MET A 119 12.49 -12.37 -2.00
CA MET A 119 13.07 -12.14 -3.33
C MET A 119 13.49 -10.69 -3.50
N ASP A 120 14.59 -10.47 -4.19
CA ASP A 120 14.94 -9.15 -4.66
C ASP A 120 13.87 -8.73 -5.68
N GLY A 121 13.48 -7.48 -5.64
CA GLY A 121 12.49 -6.99 -6.58
C GLY A 121 11.04 -7.26 -6.19
N PHE A 122 10.77 -7.49 -4.91
CA PHE A 122 9.38 -7.63 -4.45
C PHE A 122 8.54 -6.42 -4.86
N ALA A 123 9.07 -5.20 -4.69
CA ALA A 123 8.35 -3.99 -5.09
C ALA A 123 8.06 -3.98 -6.59
N SER A 124 9.02 -4.41 -7.40
CA SER A 124 8.83 -4.47 -8.85
C SER A 124 7.71 -5.45 -9.22
N ALA A 125 7.67 -6.61 -8.55
CA ALA A 125 6.62 -7.59 -8.79
C ALA A 125 5.25 -7.04 -8.38
N VAL A 126 5.18 -6.33 -7.26
CA VAL A 126 3.93 -5.68 -6.83
C VAL A 126 3.47 -4.66 -7.87
N TYR A 127 4.40 -3.88 -8.40
CA TYR A 127 4.07 -2.87 -9.40
C TYR A 127 3.49 -3.51 -10.66
N VAL A 128 4.13 -4.58 -11.15
CA VAL A 128 3.63 -5.32 -12.33
C VAL A 128 2.25 -5.93 -12.05
N LEU A 129 2.07 -6.51 -10.86
CA LEU A 129 0.77 -7.07 -10.46
C LEU A 129 -0.32 -6.00 -10.50
N ALA A 130 -0.05 -4.82 -9.97
CA ALA A 130 -1.02 -3.74 -9.95
C ALA A 130 -1.34 -3.23 -11.36
N GLN A 131 -0.33 -3.16 -12.24
CA GLN A 131 -0.54 -2.70 -13.62
C GLN A 131 -1.33 -3.69 -14.46
N SER A 132 -1.10 -4.98 -14.28
CA SER A 132 -1.79 -6.01 -15.06
C SER A 132 -3.23 -6.23 -14.64
N GLY A 133 -3.65 -5.58 -13.56
CA GLY A 133 -4.96 -5.79 -12.98
C GLY A 133 -4.96 -6.98 -12.03
N LEU A 134 -5.56 -6.80 -10.87
CA LEU A 134 -5.66 -7.86 -9.87
C LEU A 134 -6.85 -8.74 -10.23
N THR A 135 -6.59 -9.82 -10.95
CA THR A 135 -7.63 -10.75 -11.36
C THR A 135 -7.73 -11.88 -10.35
N GLN A 136 -8.96 -12.33 -10.13
CA GLN A 136 -9.25 -13.43 -9.23
C GLN A 136 -10.12 -14.47 -9.86
#